data_dd759677aad3c4aebefc15151f31f289
#
_entry.id   dd759677aad3c4aebefc15151f31f289
#
_cell.length_a   1.000
_cell.length_b   1.000
_cell.length_c   1.000
_cell.angle_alpha   90.00
_cell.angle_beta   90.00
_cell.angle_gamma   90.00
#
_symmetry.space_group_name_H-M   'P 1'
#
loop_
_entity.id
_entity.type
_entity.pdbx_description
1 polymer ?
#
loop_
_entity_poly.entity_id
_entity_poly.type
_entity_poly.pdbx_seq_one_letter_code
_entity_poly.pdbx_strand_id
1 'polypeptide(L)'
;ALKEDTANGKTQTIFESGAIMLYLAEKHNQLLGGKKTNKLSVIQWLMFQMANIGPMLGQAHHFRHYANENIQYAINRYTNEASKIYAVLDAQLGKSQYIAGEDYSVADIAIYPWLRPQKMQGQNISHHPNIQRWYNTMRARPAIKRGLLVMHDKVSNIRKKPVGDAWKTLFDRQSK
;
A
#
# COMPACT_ATOMS: atom_id res chain seq x y z
N ALA A 1 -14.67 -2.44 4.92
CA ALA A 1 -15.33 -1.30 5.55
C ALA A 1 -15.16 -1.37 7.07
N LEU A 2 -15.06 -0.22 7.72
CA LEU A 2 -15.15 -0.06 9.17
C LEU A 2 -16.60 0.26 9.52
N LYS A 3 -17.16 -0.43 10.53
CA LYS A 3 -18.45 -0.07 11.13
C LYS A 3 -18.20 0.43 12.54
N GLU A 4 -18.83 1.51 12.90
CA GLU A 4 -18.71 2.10 14.22
C GLU A 4 -20.06 2.63 14.71
N ASP A 5 -20.39 2.35 15.94
CA ASP A 5 -21.58 2.90 16.57
C ASP A 5 -21.26 4.28 17.13
N THR A 6 -22.02 5.27 16.68
CA THR A 6 -21.90 6.65 17.11
C THR A 6 -22.62 6.87 18.46
N ALA A 7 -22.26 7.94 19.15
CA ALA A 7 -22.85 8.28 20.46
C ALA A 7 -24.39 8.41 20.44
N ASN A 8 -24.99 8.64 19.26
CA ASN A 8 -26.44 8.76 19.06
C ASN A 8 -27.10 7.42 18.70
N GLY A 9 -26.42 6.29 18.88
CA GLY A 9 -26.96 4.96 18.58
C GLY A 9 -27.09 4.63 17.08
N LYS A 10 -26.51 5.43 16.19
CA LYS A 10 -26.46 5.15 14.74
C LYS A 10 -25.14 4.47 14.38
N THR A 11 -25.20 3.46 13.51
CA THR A 11 -23.98 2.85 12.94
C THR A 11 -23.52 3.63 11.74
N GLN A 12 -22.25 4.12 11.78
CA GLN A 12 -21.58 4.71 10.63
C GLN A 12 -20.73 3.65 9.93
N THR A 13 -20.81 3.61 8.61
CA THR A 13 -19.94 2.74 7.79
C THR A 13 -18.94 3.60 7.01
N ILE A 14 -17.66 3.31 7.17
CA ILE A 14 -16.56 3.99 6.45
C ILE A 14 -15.92 2.97 5.52
N PHE A 15 -15.77 3.32 4.26
CA PHE A 15 -15.05 2.54 3.26
C PHE A 15 -13.86 3.35 2.74
N GLU A 16 -13.02 2.77 1.89
CA GLU A 16 -11.69 3.23 1.49
C GLU A 16 -10.66 3.16 2.62
N SER A 17 -9.59 2.41 2.38
CA SER A 17 -8.54 2.20 3.41
C SER A 17 -7.87 3.51 3.84
N GLY A 18 -7.70 4.46 2.92
CA GLY A 18 -7.18 5.79 3.21
C GLY A 18 -8.10 6.59 4.13
N ALA A 19 -9.41 6.58 3.85
CA ALA A 19 -10.41 7.26 4.68
C ALA A 19 -10.49 6.62 6.09
N ILE A 20 -10.45 5.29 6.16
CA ILE A 20 -10.44 4.57 7.44
C ILE A 20 -9.20 4.93 8.27
N MET A 21 -8.01 4.99 7.64
CA MET A 21 -6.77 5.37 8.32
C MET A 21 -6.82 6.81 8.82
N LEU A 22 -7.31 7.75 8.01
CA LEU A 22 -7.47 9.15 8.43
C LEU A 22 -8.45 9.27 9.60
N TYR A 23 -9.60 8.64 9.50
CA TYR A 23 -10.61 8.64 10.55
C TYR A 23 -10.05 8.12 11.89
N LEU A 24 -9.39 6.95 11.86
CA LEU A 24 -8.81 6.37 13.07
C LEU A 24 -7.68 7.23 13.64
N ALA A 25 -6.85 7.80 12.78
CA ALA A 25 -5.75 8.66 13.19
C ALA A 25 -6.25 9.97 13.82
N GLU A 26 -7.30 10.57 13.27
CA GLU A 26 -7.95 11.76 13.85
C GLU A 26 -8.65 11.43 15.18
N LYS A 27 -9.43 10.35 15.22
CA LYS A 27 -10.12 9.91 16.43
C LYS A 27 -9.18 9.68 17.61
N HIS A 28 -7.99 9.15 17.35
CA HIS A 28 -6.99 8.86 18.38
C HIS A 28 -5.92 9.94 18.51
N ASN A 29 -5.99 11.01 17.73
CA ASN A 29 -5.00 12.09 17.67
C ASN A 29 -3.55 11.55 17.51
N GLN A 30 -3.36 10.60 16.60
CA GLN A 30 -2.06 9.93 16.36
C GLN A 30 -1.81 9.75 14.87
N LEU A 31 -0.53 9.65 14.48
CA LEU A 31 -0.09 9.24 13.14
C LEU A 31 -0.46 10.21 12.00
N LEU A 32 -0.88 11.42 12.29
CA LEU A 32 -1.15 12.49 11.30
C LEU A 32 -0.05 13.55 11.25
N GLY A 33 1.15 13.18 11.64
CA GLY A 33 2.27 14.08 11.83
C GLY A 33 2.55 14.30 13.31
N GLY A 34 3.47 15.19 13.59
CA GLY A 34 3.93 15.48 14.95
C GLY A 34 4.68 16.82 14.99
N LYS A 35 5.66 16.93 15.89
CA LYS A 35 6.46 18.16 16.00
C LYS A 35 7.34 18.44 14.78
N LYS A 36 7.72 17.40 14.03
CA LYS A 36 8.67 17.47 12.90
C LYS A 36 8.05 17.14 11.56
N THR A 37 6.79 16.71 11.55
CA THR A 37 6.08 16.34 10.31
C THR A 37 4.71 17.00 10.33
N ASN A 38 4.41 17.75 9.29
CA ASN A 38 3.15 18.47 9.21
C ASN A 38 2.03 17.53 8.65
N LYS A 39 0.79 17.73 9.14
CA LYS A 39 -0.39 16.94 8.76
C LYS A 39 -0.63 16.95 7.24
N LEU A 40 -0.41 18.09 6.58
CA LEU A 40 -0.62 18.20 5.13
C LEU A 40 0.31 17.28 4.35
N SER A 41 1.60 17.18 4.75
CA SER A 41 2.55 16.23 4.13
C SER A 41 2.08 14.79 4.27
N VAL A 42 1.54 14.42 5.44
CA VAL A 42 0.99 13.06 5.65
C VAL A 42 -0.17 12.80 4.70
N ILE A 43 -1.10 13.75 4.56
CA ILE A 43 -2.25 13.64 3.65
C ILE A 43 -1.78 13.55 2.19
N GLN A 44 -0.82 14.38 1.77
CA GLN A 44 -0.29 14.35 0.40
C GLN A 44 0.30 12.98 0.05
N TRP A 45 1.13 12.41 0.92
CA TRP A 45 1.72 11.09 0.67
C TRP A 45 0.71 9.95 0.77
N LEU A 46 -0.32 10.09 1.62
CA LEU A 46 -1.43 9.15 1.64
C LEU A 46 -2.22 9.20 0.33
N MET A 47 -2.53 10.41 -0.19
CA MET A 47 -3.20 10.56 -1.49
C MET A 47 -2.33 10.05 -2.65
N PHE A 48 -1.02 10.28 -2.60
CA PHE A 48 -0.10 9.71 -3.58
C PHE A 48 -0.14 8.17 -3.58
N GLN A 49 -0.25 7.56 -2.40
CA GLN A 49 -0.43 6.11 -2.30
C GLN A 49 -1.74 5.66 -2.95
N MET A 50 -2.87 6.32 -2.65
CA MET A 50 -4.18 5.95 -3.16
C MET A 50 -4.30 6.15 -4.68
N ALA A 51 -3.74 7.23 -5.21
CA ALA A 51 -3.87 7.60 -6.62
C ALA A 51 -2.81 6.97 -7.54
N ASN A 52 -1.60 6.72 -7.03
CA ASN A 52 -0.48 6.28 -7.87
C ASN A 52 0.08 4.92 -7.45
N ILE A 53 0.49 4.77 -6.19
CA ILE A 53 1.20 3.55 -5.76
C ILE A 53 0.28 2.33 -5.88
N GLY A 54 -0.89 2.37 -5.25
CA GLY A 54 -1.85 1.27 -5.28
C GLY A 54 -2.23 0.87 -6.71
N PRO A 55 -2.78 1.79 -7.51
CA PRO A 55 -3.21 1.49 -8.87
C PRO A 55 -2.08 1.01 -9.79
N MET A 56 -0.94 1.71 -9.83
CA MET A 56 0.12 1.39 -10.79
C MET A 56 0.91 0.14 -10.41
N LEU A 57 1.26 -0.04 -9.13
CA LEU A 57 1.91 -1.26 -8.67
C LEU A 57 0.96 -2.47 -8.74
N GLY A 58 -0.34 -2.26 -8.55
CA GLY A 58 -1.37 -3.27 -8.75
C GLY A 58 -1.42 -3.76 -10.20
N GLN A 59 -1.39 -2.85 -11.18
CA GLN A 59 -1.34 -3.21 -12.60
C GLN A 59 -0.02 -3.90 -12.97
N ALA A 60 1.12 -3.41 -12.48
CA ALA A 60 2.41 -4.07 -12.68
C ALA A 60 2.36 -5.52 -12.18
N HIS A 61 1.81 -5.72 -10.99
CA HIS A 61 1.63 -7.03 -10.39
C HIS A 61 0.67 -7.91 -11.21
N HIS A 62 -0.46 -7.35 -11.67
CA HIS A 62 -1.44 -8.06 -12.48
C HIS A 62 -0.84 -8.59 -13.78
N PHE A 63 -0.29 -7.72 -14.61
CA PHE A 63 0.23 -8.09 -15.93
C PHE A 63 1.49 -8.97 -15.86
N ARG A 64 2.28 -8.87 -14.82
CA ARG A 64 3.46 -9.73 -14.63
C ARG A 64 3.16 -11.07 -14.00
N HIS A 65 2.08 -11.19 -13.21
CA HIS A 65 1.86 -12.39 -12.42
C HIS A 65 0.48 -12.99 -12.57
N TYR A 66 -0.59 -12.20 -12.63
CA TYR A 66 -1.96 -12.74 -12.63
C TYR A 66 -2.58 -12.88 -14.01
N ALA A 67 -2.23 -12.03 -14.96
CA ALA A 67 -2.79 -12.11 -16.31
C ALA A 67 -2.60 -13.49 -16.93
N ASN A 68 -3.63 -13.97 -17.65
CA ASN A 68 -3.56 -15.22 -18.38
C ASN A 68 -2.81 -15.07 -19.71
N GLU A 69 -2.83 -13.86 -20.28
CA GLU A 69 -2.15 -13.52 -21.51
C GLU A 69 -0.85 -12.78 -21.23
N ASN A 70 0.16 -13.06 -22.04
CA ASN A 70 1.41 -12.31 -21.99
C ASN A 70 1.30 -11.06 -22.90
N ILE A 71 0.84 -9.94 -22.32
CA ILE A 71 0.71 -8.66 -23.00
C ILE A 71 1.97 -7.84 -22.75
N GLN A 72 3.00 -8.05 -23.58
CA GLN A 72 4.33 -7.45 -23.38
C GLN A 72 4.31 -5.93 -23.26
N TYR A 73 3.45 -5.24 -24.03
CA TYR A 73 3.28 -3.79 -23.92
C TYR A 73 2.81 -3.38 -22.53
N ALA A 74 1.80 -4.03 -21.98
CA ALA A 74 1.28 -3.72 -20.63
C ALA A 74 2.32 -4.04 -19.55
N ILE A 75 3.02 -5.17 -19.65
CA ILE A 75 4.11 -5.54 -18.76
C ILE A 75 5.18 -4.43 -18.72
N ASN A 76 5.66 -4.01 -19.89
CA ASN A 76 6.70 -2.98 -20.01
C ASN A 76 6.19 -1.64 -19.46
N ARG A 77 4.99 -1.21 -19.86
CA ARG A 77 4.40 0.05 -19.43
C ARG A 77 4.31 0.12 -17.90
N TYR A 78 3.67 -0.85 -17.26
CA TYR A 78 3.44 -0.81 -15.82
C TYR A 78 4.69 -1.11 -15.00
N THR A 79 5.64 -1.89 -15.52
CA THR A 79 6.95 -2.05 -14.88
C THR A 79 7.72 -0.72 -14.87
N ASN A 80 7.66 0.06 -15.97
CA ASN A 80 8.29 1.38 -16.05
C ASN A 80 7.61 2.38 -15.09
N GLU A 81 6.28 2.36 -14.98
CA GLU A 81 5.57 3.21 -13.99
C GLU A 81 5.94 2.81 -12.55
N ALA A 82 6.04 1.51 -12.27
CA ALA A 82 6.54 1.04 -10.98
C ALA A 82 7.95 1.57 -10.69
N SER A 83 8.87 1.53 -11.66
CA SER A 83 10.23 2.03 -11.50
C SER A 83 10.27 3.53 -11.19
N LYS A 84 9.42 4.35 -11.82
CA LYS A 84 9.29 5.78 -11.52
C LYS A 84 8.79 6.01 -10.09
N ILE A 85 7.78 5.26 -9.65
CA ILE A 85 7.24 5.34 -8.29
C ILE A 85 8.34 5.01 -7.27
N TYR A 86 9.11 3.95 -7.50
CA TYR A 86 10.22 3.58 -6.62
C TYR A 86 11.30 4.68 -6.58
N ALA A 87 11.63 5.29 -7.70
CA ALA A 87 12.58 6.42 -7.75
C ALA A 87 12.06 7.63 -6.95
N VAL A 88 10.78 7.98 -7.06
CA VAL A 88 10.15 9.06 -6.28
C VAL A 88 10.20 8.76 -4.78
N LEU A 89 9.85 7.53 -4.38
CA LEU A 89 9.88 7.12 -2.98
C LEU A 89 11.31 7.13 -2.42
N ASP A 90 12.29 6.64 -3.18
CA ASP A 90 13.68 6.61 -2.75
C ASP A 90 14.25 8.03 -2.58
N ALA A 91 13.99 8.92 -3.53
CA ALA A 91 14.40 10.32 -3.46
C ALA A 91 13.76 11.05 -2.25
N GLN A 92 12.49 10.76 -1.95
CA GLN A 92 11.82 11.35 -0.78
C GLN A 92 12.39 10.81 0.53
N LEU A 93 12.59 9.51 0.63
CA LEU A 93 13.18 8.87 1.81
C LEU A 93 14.66 9.20 2.01
N GLY A 94 15.33 9.74 0.98
CA GLY A 94 16.64 10.34 1.11
C GLY A 94 16.65 11.69 1.85
N LYS A 95 15.49 12.34 1.96
CA LYS A 95 15.34 13.65 2.62
C LYS A 95 14.83 13.54 4.06
N SER A 96 14.25 12.41 4.45
CA SER A 96 13.60 12.22 5.75
C SER A 96 13.59 10.76 6.19
N GLN A 97 13.34 10.55 7.48
CA GLN A 97 13.31 9.22 8.07
C GLN A 97 12.11 8.39 7.61
N TYR A 98 10.94 9.02 7.50
CA TYR A 98 9.68 8.44 7.04
C TYR A 98 9.17 9.17 5.80
N ILE A 99 8.15 8.63 5.14
CA ILE A 99 7.74 9.12 3.83
C ILE A 99 7.21 10.55 3.86
N ALA A 100 6.51 10.94 4.92
CA ALA A 100 5.94 12.28 5.07
C ALA A 100 6.85 13.27 5.82
N GLY A 101 7.97 12.81 6.41
CA GLY A 101 8.89 13.61 7.21
C GLY A 101 9.61 12.77 8.27
N GLU A 102 9.90 13.38 9.41
CA GLU A 102 10.66 12.73 10.49
C GLU A 102 9.79 11.88 11.43
N ASP A 103 8.46 12.05 11.42
CA ASP A 103 7.54 11.31 12.25
C ASP A 103 6.83 10.21 11.46
N TYR A 104 6.74 9.02 12.07
CA TYR A 104 5.98 7.89 11.53
C TYR A 104 4.49 8.21 11.42
N SER A 105 3.86 7.87 10.29
CA SER A 105 2.49 8.31 9.98
C SER A 105 1.66 7.23 9.27
N VAL A 106 0.37 7.53 9.06
CA VAL A 106 -0.52 6.68 8.24
C VAL A 106 -0.06 6.56 6.79
N ALA A 107 0.72 7.51 6.27
CA ALA A 107 1.29 7.41 4.94
C ALA A 107 2.27 6.22 4.82
N ASP A 108 3.11 6.01 5.85
CA ASP A 108 4.02 4.87 5.90
C ASP A 108 3.26 3.55 6.02
N ILE A 109 2.19 3.53 6.84
CA ILE A 109 1.33 2.35 7.01
C ILE A 109 0.69 1.96 5.68
N ALA A 110 0.21 2.94 4.92
CA ALA A 110 -0.45 2.73 3.64
C ALA A 110 0.51 2.22 2.54
N ILE A 111 1.75 2.75 2.51
CA ILE A 111 2.73 2.45 1.46
C ILE A 111 3.46 1.13 1.69
N TYR A 112 3.81 0.80 2.93
CA TYR A 112 4.62 -0.37 3.25
C TYR A 112 4.10 -1.70 2.66
N PRO A 113 2.81 -2.05 2.73
CA PRO A 113 2.30 -3.29 2.18
C PRO A 113 2.51 -3.43 0.66
N TRP A 114 2.51 -2.31 -0.07
CA TRP A 114 2.67 -2.28 -1.52
C TRP A 114 4.10 -2.60 -1.97
N LEU A 115 5.11 -2.31 -1.15
CA LEU A 115 6.51 -2.61 -1.48
C LEU A 115 6.93 -4.04 -1.10
N ARG A 116 6.09 -4.78 -0.37
CA ARG A 116 6.40 -6.16 0.02
C ARG A 116 6.48 -7.12 -1.19
N PRO A 117 5.56 -7.08 -2.18
CA PRO A 117 5.63 -7.93 -3.36
C PRO A 117 6.48 -7.33 -4.49
N GLN A 118 7.51 -6.57 -4.20
CA GLN A 118 8.36 -5.84 -5.15
C GLN A 118 8.82 -6.67 -6.36
N LYS A 119 9.23 -7.93 -6.13
CA LYS A 119 9.67 -8.83 -7.20
C LYS A 119 8.58 -9.12 -8.23
N MET A 120 7.33 -9.23 -7.76
CA MET A 120 6.16 -9.43 -8.62
C MET A 120 5.82 -8.19 -9.44
N GLN A 121 6.29 -7.02 -9.01
CA GLN A 121 6.17 -5.73 -9.71
C GLN A 121 7.37 -5.45 -10.63
N GLY A 122 8.34 -6.39 -10.71
CA GLY A 122 9.57 -6.21 -11.47
C GLY A 122 10.55 -5.24 -10.83
N GLN A 123 10.46 -5.04 -9.50
CA GLN A 123 11.33 -4.12 -8.76
C GLN A 123 12.23 -4.87 -7.78
N ASN A 124 13.32 -4.21 -7.38
CA ASN A 124 14.23 -4.70 -6.36
C ASN A 124 14.64 -3.53 -5.45
N ILE A 125 14.21 -3.58 -4.17
CA ILE A 125 14.55 -2.53 -3.20
C ILE A 125 16.03 -2.43 -2.89
N SER A 126 16.85 -3.45 -3.20
CA SER A 126 18.30 -3.35 -3.01
C SER A 126 18.97 -2.28 -3.91
N HIS A 127 18.30 -1.88 -4.99
CA HIS A 127 18.75 -0.81 -5.86
C HIS A 127 18.32 0.60 -5.37
N HIS A 128 17.56 0.67 -4.26
CA HIS A 128 16.98 1.86 -3.68
C HIS A 128 17.36 1.94 -2.19
N PRO A 129 18.53 2.48 -1.84
CA PRO A 129 19.08 2.39 -0.49
C PRO A 129 18.22 3.06 0.58
N ASN A 130 17.53 4.15 0.24
CA ASN A 130 16.66 4.86 1.16
C ASN A 130 15.36 4.08 1.41
N ILE A 131 14.76 3.49 0.37
CA ILE A 131 13.64 2.56 0.52
C ILE A 131 14.07 1.36 1.36
N GLN A 132 15.24 0.79 1.12
CA GLN A 132 15.71 -0.38 1.87
C GLN A 132 15.86 -0.06 3.36
N ARG A 133 16.46 1.10 3.70
CA ARG A 133 16.56 1.58 5.08
C ARG A 133 15.18 1.70 5.73
N TRP A 134 14.28 2.42 5.07
CA TRP A 134 12.91 2.63 5.55
C TRP A 134 12.14 1.31 5.67
N TYR A 135 12.23 0.44 4.68
CA TYR A 135 11.56 -0.86 4.67
C TYR A 135 11.99 -1.73 5.86
N ASN A 136 13.28 -1.75 6.19
CA ASN A 136 13.80 -2.46 7.36
C ASN A 136 13.29 -1.85 8.67
N THR A 137 13.26 -0.52 8.76
CA THR A 137 12.68 0.20 9.90
C THR A 137 11.21 -0.16 10.10
N MET A 138 10.42 -0.15 9.02
CA MET A 138 9.02 -0.55 9.05
C MET A 138 8.83 -1.99 9.49
N ARG A 139 9.59 -2.91 8.88
CA ARG A 139 9.54 -4.35 9.18
C ARG A 139 9.87 -4.68 10.64
N ALA A 140 10.73 -3.91 11.27
CA ALA A 140 11.12 -4.10 12.67
C ALA A 140 10.02 -3.74 13.67
N ARG A 141 9.06 -2.86 13.30
CA ARG A 141 8.01 -2.37 14.20
C ARG A 141 7.08 -3.48 14.68
N PRO A 142 6.86 -3.60 16.02
CA PRO A 142 5.99 -4.66 16.56
C PRO A 142 4.55 -4.61 16.03
N ALA A 143 3.99 -3.40 15.84
CA ALA A 143 2.65 -3.23 15.29
C ALA A 143 2.53 -3.72 13.84
N ILE A 144 3.55 -3.48 13.01
CA ILE A 144 3.60 -4.00 11.64
C ILE A 144 3.66 -5.54 11.66
N LYS A 145 4.51 -6.13 12.52
CA LYS A 145 4.58 -7.59 12.66
C LYS A 145 3.23 -8.18 13.05
N ARG A 146 2.54 -7.60 14.05
CA ARG A 146 1.19 -8.05 14.44
C ARG A 146 0.18 -7.90 13.31
N GLY A 147 0.16 -6.74 12.63
CA GLY A 147 -0.75 -6.48 11.51
C GLY A 147 -0.58 -7.47 10.36
N LEU A 148 0.65 -7.91 10.07
CA LEU A 148 0.94 -8.90 9.04
C LEU A 148 0.49 -10.32 9.39
N LEU A 149 0.26 -10.61 10.67
CA LEU A 149 -0.26 -11.91 11.14
C LEU A 149 -1.79 -11.97 11.08
N VAL A 150 -2.47 -10.82 11.01
CA VAL A 150 -3.94 -10.80 10.91
C VAL A 150 -4.37 -11.53 9.64
N MET A 151 -5.21 -12.54 9.80
CA MET A 151 -5.72 -13.41 8.72
C MET A 151 -4.62 -14.09 7.88
N HIS A 152 -3.42 -14.27 8.42
CA HIS A 152 -2.27 -14.86 7.70
C HIS A 152 -2.64 -16.19 7.02
N ASP A 153 -3.38 -17.05 7.70
CA ASP A 153 -3.78 -18.37 7.19
C ASP A 153 -4.74 -18.27 6.00
N LYS A 154 -5.57 -17.23 5.95
CA LYS A 154 -6.47 -16.96 4.82
C LYS A 154 -5.74 -16.28 3.66
N VAL A 155 -4.79 -15.40 3.96
CA VAL A 155 -4.05 -14.61 2.95
C VAL A 155 -2.91 -15.41 2.30
N SER A 156 -2.36 -16.43 2.98
CA SER A 156 -1.28 -17.28 2.41
C SER A 156 -1.70 -17.95 1.10
N ASN A 157 -2.97 -18.30 0.96
CA ASN A 157 -3.52 -18.89 -0.26
C ASN A 157 -3.74 -17.88 -1.40
N ILE A 158 -3.91 -16.59 -1.09
CA ILE A 158 -4.11 -15.53 -2.10
C ILE A 158 -2.81 -15.18 -2.85
N ARG A 159 -1.64 -15.55 -2.32
CA ARG A 159 -0.34 -15.31 -2.97
C ARG A 159 -0.05 -16.26 -4.12
N LYS A 160 -0.80 -17.34 -4.25
CA LYS A 160 -0.71 -18.24 -5.42
C LYS A 160 -1.49 -17.61 -6.57
N LYS A 161 -0.97 -17.76 -7.80
CA LYS A 161 -1.73 -17.34 -8.98
C LYS A 161 -3.06 -18.12 -8.98
N PRO A 162 -4.21 -17.43 -8.93
CA PRO A 162 -5.49 -18.13 -9.04
C PRO A 162 -5.64 -18.73 -10.44
N VAL A 163 -6.32 -19.85 -10.54
CA VAL A 163 -6.58 -20.55 -11.81
C VAL A 163 -8.05 -20.89 -11.93
N GLY A 164 -8.52 -21.15 -13.16
CA GLY A 164 -9.90 -21.55 -13.43
C GLY A 164 -10.94 -20.53 -12.94
N ASP A 165 -11.98 -21.00 -12.27
CA ASP A 165 -13.10 -20.15 -11.80
C ASP A 165 -12.69 -19.11 -10.76
N ALA A 166 -11.67 -19.39 -9.96
CA ALA A 166 -11.12 -18.41 -9.01
C ALA A 166 -10.51 -17.21 -9.75
N TRP A 167 -9.81 -17.45 -10.87
CA TRP A 167 -9.27 -16.38 -11.71
C TRP A 167 -10.39 -15.57 -12.38
N LYS A 168 -11.39 -16.24 -12.95
CA LYS A 168 -12.57 -15.59 -13.55
C LYS A 168 -13.31 -14.72 -12.54
N THR A 169 -13.50 -15.21 -11.34
CA THR A 169 -14.19 -14.46 -10.28
C THR A 169 -13.46 -13.17 -9.92
N LEU A 170 -12.13 -13.18 -9.92
CA LEU A 170 -11.32 -12.04 -9.53
C LEU A 170 -11.08 -11.04 -10.67
N PHE A 171 -10.93 -11.51 -11.91
CA PHE A 171 -10.41 -10.70 -13.01
C PHE A 171 -11.30 -10.64 -14.27
N ASP A 172 -12.28 -11.53 -14.41
CA ASP A 172 -13.12 -11.66 -15.63
C ASP A 172 -14.63 -11.66 -15.28
N ARG A 173 -14.98 -11.12 -14.13
CA ARG A 173 -16.37 -11.05 -13.71
C ARG A 173 -17.10 -9.99 -14.52
N GLN A 174 -17.82 -10.42 -15.57
CA GLN A 174 -18.77 -9.57 -16.26
C GLN A 174 -19.87 -9.17 -15.25
N SER A 175 -20.10 -7.85 -15.09
CA SER A 175 -21.26 -7.34 -14.37
C SER A 175 -22.53 -7.81 -15.09
N LYS A 176 -23.33 -8.62 -14.40
CA LYS A 176 -24.68 -8.91 -14.84
C LYS A 176 -25.56 -7.71 -14.65
#